data_d6456a280cdf8b16be28c4f161eb712a
#
_entry.id   d6456a280cdf8b16be28c4f161eb712a
#
_cell.length_a   1.000
_cell.length_b   1.000
_cell.length_c   1.000
_cell.angle_alpha   90.00
_cell.angle_beta   90.00
_cell.angle_gamma   90.00
#
_symmetry.space_group_name_H-M   'P 1'
#
loop_
_entity.id
_entity.type
_entity.pdbx_description
1 polymer ?
#
loop_
_entity_poly.entity_id
_entity_poly.type
_entity_poly.pdbx_seq_one_letter_code
_entity_poly.pdbx_strand_id
1 'polypeptide(L)'
;MRRIVVLDFDGTMTDAEAEGRPFWEGYLEDLAALTGRERREIDEMARRFEAEVLASPQEYGWLWKGRIVCPAAVDPYQRMIPVARKILDACGAFKGEDERARLLDAVLFKYNYRKTERVFRPYAGEALASLEPFDTWVVTNAHVEPVKAKIADLDARYKRGAFSWLGEKVIGRANKHVVEDRELDLPAELRLPGLARPVLVRRPHYRSLLERLRGDAPWEQVTVVGDIFELDLALPLVLGAHVVLAANAFTPTWERAYVAAHERGHLIEDLREIEGIVLR
;
A
#
# COMPACT_ATOMS: atom_id res chain seq x y z
N MET A 1 -26.86 13.02 -7.03
CA MET A 1 -26.33 12.63 -5.71
C MET A 1 -24.82 12.83 -5.72
N ARG A 2 -24.22 13.41 -4.67
CA ARG A 2 -22.76 13.58 -4.58
C ARG A 2 -22.12 12.20 -4.35
N ARG A 3 -21.29 11.73 -5.28
CA ARG A 3 -20.48 10.51 -5.09
C ARG A 3 -19.07 10.92 -4.75
N ILE A 4 -18.53 10.36 -3.69
CA ILE A 4 -17.22 10.70 -3.15
C ILE A 4 -16.30 9.51 -3.43
N VAL A 5 -15.16 9.80 -4.06
CA VAL A 5 -14.13 8.79 -4.34
C VAL A 5 -12.88 9.12 -3.54
N VAL A 6 -12.42 8.17 -2.74
CA VAL A 6 -11.15 8.24 -2.03
C VAL A 6 -10.20 7.25 -2.71
N LEU A 7 -9.19 7.77 -3.37
CA LEU A 7 -8.26 6.99 -4.19
C LEU A 7 -6.89 6.93 -3.52
N ASP A 8 -6.41 5.74 -3.20
CA ASP A 8 -4.99 5.56 -2.96
C ASP A 8 -4.21 5.69 -4.28
N PHE A 9 -2.91 6.01 -4.21
CA PHE A 9 -2.15 6.30 -5.42
C PHE A 9 -1.01 5.32 -5.66
N ASP A 10 -0.13 5.13 -4.66
CA ASP A 10 1.06 4.28 -4.79
C ASP A 10 0.66 2.80 -4.69
N GLY A 11 0.94 2.01 -5.74
CA GLY A 11 0.46 0.62 -5.87
C GLY A 11 -0.92 0.51 -6.51
N THR A 12 -1.78 1.52 -6.35
CA THR A 12 -3.12 1.57 -6.94
C THR A 12 -3.09 2.10 -8.38
N MET A 13 -2.50 3.27 -8.60
CA MET A 13 -2.29 3.87 -9.93
C MET A 13 -0.90 3.58 -10.48
N THR A 14 0.07 3.29 -9.61
CA THR A 14 1.43 2.92 -9.98
C THR A 14 1.66 1.41 -9.82
N ASP A 15 2.67 0.90 -10.52
CA ASP A 15 3.19 -0.45 -10.31
C ASP A 15 4.29 -0.40 -9.24
N ALA A 16 3.91 -0.61 -7.97
CA ALA A 16 4.83 -0.52 -6.83
C ALA A 16 6.01 -1.49 -6.94
N GLU A 17 5.83 -2.67 -7.53
CA GLU A 17 6.90 -3.64 -7.74
C GLU A 17 7.93 -3.16 -8.75
N ALA A 18 7.46 -2.64 -9.89
CA ALA A 18 8.34 -2.06 -10.89
C ALA A 18 9.02 -0.78 -10.39
N GLU A 19 8.29 0.10 -9.68
CA GLU A 19 8.86 1.29 -9.04
C GLU A 19 9.93 0.94 -8.00
N GLY A 20 9.72 -0.12 -7.22
CA GLY A 20 10.59 -0.59 -6.15
C GLY A 20 11.81 -1.38 -6.63
N ARG A 21 11.89 -1.77 -7.91
CA ARG A 21 13.01 -2.59 -8.42
C ARG A 21 14.39 -1.96 -8.20
N PRO A 22 14.64 -0.67 -8.52
CA PRO A 22 15.94 -0.05 -8.26
C PRO A 22 16.28 0.02 -6.77
N PHE A 23 15.29 0.18 -5.90
CA PHE A 23 15.45 0.11 -4.45
C PHE A 23 15.90 -1.29 -4.02
N TRP A 24 15.20 -2.33 -4.49
CA TRP A 24 15.52 -3.72 -4.20
C TRP A 24 16.94 -4.09 -4.65
N GLU A 25 17.30 -3.77 -5.89
CA GLU A 25 18.63 -4.02 -6.44
C GLU A 25 19.74 -3.32 -5.63
N GLY A 26 19.57 -2.02 -5.34
CA GLY A 26 20.54 -1.28 -4.54
C GLY A 26 20.68 -1.82 -3.12
N TYR A 27 19.59 -2.28 -2.52
CA TYR A 27 19.62 -2.88 -1.19
C TYR A 27 20.43 -4.18 -1.16
N LEU A 28 20.24 -5.05 -2.16
CA LEU A 28 21.02 -6.29 -2.30
C LEU A 28 22.50 -6.05 -2.62
N GLU A 29 22.83 -5.01 -3.40
CA GLU A 29 24.21 -4.59 -3.63
C GLU A 29 24.90 -4.20 -2.32
N ASP A 30 24.25 -3.39 -1.51
CA ASP A 30 24.78 -2.96 -0.22
C ASP A 30 24.90 -4.13 0.76
N LEU A 31 23.94 -5.07 0.79
CA LEU A 31 24.05 -6.28 1.59
C LEU A 31 25.23 -7.18 1.17
N ALA A 32 25.49 -7.31 -0.13
CA ALA A 32 26.66 -8.03 -0.64
C ALA A 32 27.96 -7.38 -0.13
N ALA A 33 28.08 -6.07 -0.27
CA ALA A 33 29.25 -5.31 0.20
C ALA A 33 29.44 -5.42 1.72
N LEU A 34 28.38 -5.29 2.51
CA LEU A 34 28.42 -5.32 3.98
C LEU A 34 28.73 -6.69 4.54
N THR A 35 28.29 -7.77 3.87
CA THR A 35 28.53 -9.13 4.32
C THR A 35 29.80 -9.76 3.75
N GLY A 36 30.44 -9.10 2.76
CA GLY A 36 31.57 -9.64 2.02
C GLY A 36 31.24 -10.87 1.18
N ARG A 37 29.95 -11.06 0.84
CA ARG A 37 29.47 -12.18 0.02
C ARG A 37 29.37 -11.75 -1.45
N GLU A 38 29.52 -12.74 -2.33
CA GLU A 38 29.27 -12.53 -3.75
C GLU A 38 27.80 -12.13 -3.99
N ARG A 39 27.56 -11.19 -4.90
CA ARG A 39 26.20 -10.74 -5.24
C ARG A 39 25.25 -11.90 -5.58
N ARG A 40 25.74 -12.89 -6.32
CA ARG A 40 24.96 -14.08 -6.68
C ARG A 40 24.48 -14.86 -5.46
N GLU A 41 25.31 -15.01 -4.42
CA GLU A 41 24.92 -15.69 -3.17
C GLU A 41 23.80 -14.90 -2.46
N ILE A 42 23.92 -13.58 -2.43
CA ILE A 42 22.88 -12.69 -1.86
C ILE A 42 21.57 -12.81 -2.65
N ASP A 43 21.61 -12.83 -3.98
CA ASP A 43 20.43 -13.01 -4.82
C ASP A 43 19.73 -14.36 -4.59
N GLU A 44 20.49 -15.43 -4.40
CA GLU A 44 19.96 -16.76 -4.09
C GLU A 44 19.29 -16.78 -2.71
N MET A 45 19.93 -16.16 -1.70
CA MET A 45 19.35 -16.01 -0.35
C MET A 45 18.10 -15.12 -0.39
N ALA A 46 18.13 -14.02 -1.12
CA ALA A 46 17.01 -13.10 -1.23
C ALA A 46 15.77 -13.80 -1.81
N ARG A 47 15.89 -14.51 -2.93
CA ARG A 47 14.78 -15.28 -3.51
C ARG A 47 14.19 -16.31 -2.55
N ARG A 48 15.05 -17.05 -1.83
CA ARG A 48 14.61 -18.05 -0.84
C ARG A 48 13.85 -17.37 0.31
N PHE A 49 14.44 -16.34 0.90
CA PHE A 49 13.85 -15.66 2.05
C PHE A 49 12.61 -14.83 1.68
N GLU A 50 12.56 -14.28 0.48
CA GLU A 50 11.35 -13.64 -0.04
C GLU A 50 10.20 -14.65 -0.11
N ALA A 51 10.43 -15.84 -0.65
CA ALA A 51 9.42 -16.90 -0.68
C ALA A 51 8.92 -17.28 0.73
N GLU A 52 9.81 -17.34 1.73
CA GLU A 52 9.45 -17.59 3.12
C GLU A 52 8.60 -16.45 3.71
N VAL A 53 8.97 -15.20 3.44
CA VAL A 53 8.23 -14.00 3.89
C VAL A 53 6.84 -13.96 3.28
N LEU A 54 6.72 -14.23 1.98
CA LEU A 54 5.45 -14.30 1.27
C LEU A 54 4.52 -15.40 1.79
N ALA A 55 5.08 -16.54 2.20
CA ALA A 55 4.33 -17.66 2.75
C ALA A 55 3.87 -17.46 4.22
N SER A 56 4.40 -16.44 4.93
CA SER A 56 4.17 -16.23 6.37
C SER A 56 3.62 -14.84 6.70
N PRO A 57 2.45 -14.43 6.17
CA PRO A 57 1.87 -13.10 6.38
C PRO A 57 1.45 -12.82 7.83
N GLN A 58 1.37 -13.85 8.66
CA GLN A 58 1.11 -13.75 10.10
C GLN A 58 2.36 -13.38 10.91
N GLU A 59 3.57 -13.55 10.33
CA GLU A 59 4.86 -13.33 11.00
C GLU A 59 5.57 -12.09 10.47
N TYR A 60 5.40 -11.79 9.18
CA TYR A 60 6.09 -10.69 8.50
C TYR A 60 5.11 -9.64 8.01
N GLY A 61 5.30 -8.42 8.46
CA GLY A 61 4.45 -7.30 8.08
C GLY A 61 5.02 -5.95 8.52
N TRP A 62 4.35 -4.90 8.10
CA TRP A 62 4.62 -3.58 8.64
C TRP A 62 4.16 -3.53 10.09
N LEU A 63 5.08 -3.19 10.99
CA LEU A 63 4.83 -3.14 12.43
C LEU A 63 4.48 -1.74 12.88
N TRP A 64 3.38 -1.63 13.62
CA TRP A 64 3.05 -0.44 14.42
C TRP A 64 2.90 -0.83 15.88
N LYS A 65 3.78 -0.29 16.76
CA LYS A 65 3.83 -0.65 18.18
C LYS A 65 3.84 -2.18 18.42
N GLY A 66 4.65 -2.89 17.65
CA GLY A 66 4.80 -4.35 17.75
C GLY A 66 3.64 -5.17 17.16
N ARG A 67 2.65 -4.55 16.52
CA ARG A 67 1.51 -5.24 15.89
C ARG A 67 1.61 -5.11 14.37
N ILE A 68 1.35 -6.20 13.66
CA ILE A 68 1.30 -6.20 12.19
C ILE A 68 0.04 -5.44 11.74
N VAL A 69 0.22 -4.41 10.93
CA VAL A 69 -0.85 -3.55 10.40
C VAL A 69 -1.15 -3.79 8.92
N CYS A 70 -0.25 -4.44 8.20
CA CYS A 70 -0.47 -5.09 6.92
C CYS A 70 0.65 -6.12 6.65
N PRO A 71 0.45 -7.12 5.78
CA PRO A 71 1.48 -8.11 5.49
C PRO A 71 2.63 -7.47 4.68
N ALA A 72 3.87 -7.94 4.91
CA ALA A 72 5.02 -7.49 4.13
C ALA A 72 4.91 -7.86 2.63
N ALA A 73 4.10 -8.87 2.32
CA ALA A 73 3.90 -9.38 0.96
C ALA A 73 3.41 -8.31 -0.02
N VAL A 74 2.56 -7.39 0.43
CA VAL A 74 1.85 -6.43 -0.44
C VAL A 74 2.66 -5.19 -0.82
N ASP A 75 3.82 -4.98 -0.19
CA ASP A 75 4.64 -3.78 -0.40
C ASP A 75 6.13 -4.17 -0.53
N PRO A 76 6.79 -3.93 -1.68
CA PRO A 76 8.17 -4.33 -1.91
C PRO A 76 9.15 -3.68 -0.94
N TYR A 77 8.87 -2.47 -0.46
CA TYR A 77 9.71 -1.76 0.49
C TYR A 77 9.65 -2.40 1.88
N GLN A 78 8.44 -2.74 2.34
CA GLN A 78 8.25 -3.43 3.63
C GLN A 78 8.73 -4.88 3.58
N ARG A 79 8.63 -5.54 2.44
CA ARG A 79 9.10 -6.91 2.22
C ARG A 79 10.61 -7.04 2.31
N MET A 80 11.36 -6.02 1.87
CA MET A 80 12.82 -6.03 1.92
C MET A 80 13.37 -6.15 3.35
N ILE A 81 12.74 -5.54 4.34
CA ILE A 81 13.26 -5.51 5.72
C ILE A 81 13.41 -6.92 6.33
N PRO A 82 12.36 -7.77 6.38
CA PRO A 82 12.52 -9.13 6.90
C PRO A 82 13.43 -10.01 6.02
N VAL A 83 13.46 -9.81 4.71
CA VAL A 83 14.39 -10.52 3.82
C VAL A 83 15.83 -10.17 4.16
N ALA A 84 16.16 -8.88 4.31
CA ALA A 84 17.49 -8.43 4.68
C ALA A 84 17.92 -8.93 6.06
N ARG A 85 17.01 -8.94 7.06
CA ARG A 85 17.28 -9.54 8.38
C ARG A 85 17.70 -11.01 8.27
N LYS A 86 16.96 -11.80 7.49
CA LYS A 86 17.28 -13.21 7.25
C LYS A 86 18.62 -13.40 6.53
N ILE A 87 18.97 -12.53 5.58
CA ILE A 87 20.28 -12.55 4.90
C ILE A 87 21.40 -12.29 5.91
N LEU A 88 21.27 -11.27 6.75
CA LEU A 88 22.27 -10.94 7.78
C LEU A 88 22.42 -12.08 8.80
N ASP A 89 21.33 -12.75 9.20
CA ASP A 89 21.36 -13.92 10.07
C ASP A 89 22.13 -15.07 9.42
N ALA A 90 21.83 -15.39 8.16
CA ALA A 90 22.50 -16.44 7.41
C ALA A 90 24.00 -16.17 7.21
N CYS A 91 24.39 -14.91 7.10
CA CYS A 91 25.78 -14.47 6.99
C CYS A 91 26.48 -14.34 8.35
N GLY A 92 25.77 -14.42 9.47
CA GLY A 92 26.30 -14.18 10.82
C GLY A 92 26.78 -12.74 11.05
N ALA A 93 26.26 -11.76 10.28
CA ALA A 93 26.66 -10.38 10.28
C ALA A 93 25.71 -9.50 11.10
N PHE A 94 26.22 -8.41 11.70
CA PHE A 94 25.42 -7.41 12.43
C PHE A 94 24.45 -8.05 13.44
N LYS A 95 24.99 -8.80 14.42
CA LYS A 95 24.20 -9.57 15.39
C LYS A 95 23.52 -8.71 16.46
N GLY A 96 23.98 -7.47 16.69
CA GLY A 96 23.37 -6.53 17.62
C GLY A 96 22.05 -5.98 17.08
N GLU A 97 20.95 -6.15 17.82
CA GLU A 97 19.61 -5.73 17.33
C GLU A 97 19.53 -4.22 17.05
N ASP A 98 20.06 -3.37 17.94
CA ASP A 98 20.06 -1.91 17.75
C ASP A 98 20.91 -1.47 16.54
N GLU A 99 22.05 -2.12 16.33
CA GLU A 99 22.91 -1.85 15.18
C GLU A 99 22.22 -2.28 13.90
N ARG A 100 21.62 -3.46 13.89
CA ARG A 100 20.88 -4.02 12.76
C ARG A 100 19.67 -3.16 12.40
N ALA A 101 18.87 -2.74 13.38
CA ALA A 101 17.73 -1.88 13.15
C ALA A 101 18.16 -0.54 12.53
N ARG A 102 19.22 0.09 13.07
CA ARG A 102 19.77 1.32 12.48
C ARG A 102 20.28 1.12 11.06
N LEU A 103 20.96 0.00 10.78
CA LEU A 103 21.45 -0.31 9.44
C LEU A 103 20.31 -0.49 8.45
N LEU A 104 19.33 -1.35 8.75
CA LEU A 104 18.27 -1.72 7.81
C LEU A 104 17.24 -0.61 7.62
N ASP A 105 16.73 -0.05 8.72
CA ASP A 105 15.60 0.87 8.67
C ASP A 105 16.03 2.33 8.49
N ALA A 106 17.13 2.74 9.10
CA ALA A 106 17.56 4.13 9.08
C ALA A 106 18.63 4.45 8.04
N VAL A 107 19.42 3.46 7.61
CA VAL A 107 20.49 3.65 6.61
C VAL A 107 20.07 3.07 5.27
N LEU A 108 20.02 1.75 5.17
CA LEU A 108 19.79 1.09 3.87
C LEU A 108 18.41 1.41 3.30
N PHE A 109 17.35 1.38 4.11
CA PHE A 109 16.02 1.74 3.66
C PHE A 109 15.98 3.19 3.12
N LYS A 110 16.42 4.17 3.91
CA LYS A 110 16.38 5.59 3.51
C LYS A 110 17.28 5.88 2.31
N TYR A 111 18.46 5.27 2.26
CA TYR A 111 19.40 5.45 1.16
C TYR A 111 18.84 4.88 -0.14
N ASN A 112 18.42 3.62 -0.13
CA ASN A 112 17.93 2.95 -1.32
C ASN A 112 16.50 3.40 -1.72
N TYR A 113 15.67 3.85 -0.79
CA TYR A 113 14.35 4.40 -1.10
C TYR A 113 14.37 5.57 -2.10
N ARG A 114 15.50 6.25 -2.23
CA ARG A 114 15.71 7.30 -3.24
C ARG A 114 15.93 6.75 -4.64
N LYS A 115 16.27 5.47 -4.77
CA LYS A 115 16.49 4.77 -6.04
C LYS A 115 15.17 4.14 -6.52
N THR A 116 14.18 4.95 -6.87
CA THR A 116 12.88 4.47 -7.35
C THR A 116 12.60 5.01 -8.75
N GLU A 117 11.78 4.30 -9.49
CA GLU A 117 11.26 4.72 -10.79
C GLU A 117 9.81 5.20 -10.67
N ARG A 118 9.27 5.75 -11.75
CA ARG A 118 7.86 6.12 -11.88
C ARG A 118 7.23 5.22 -12.93
N VAL A 119 6.56 4.19 -12.47
CA VAL A 119 5.91 3.21 -13.34
C VAL A 119 4.41 3.20 -13.01
N PHE A 120 3.58 3.42 -14.02
CA PHE A 120 2.13 3.42 -13.85
C PHE A 120 1.54 2.08 -14.28
N ARG A 121 0.47 1.67 -13.62
CA ARG A 121 -0.31 0.52 -14.05
C ARG A 121 -0.96 0.81 -15.41
N PRO A 122 -1.26 -0.24 -16.20
CA PRO A 122 -2.03 -0.08 -17.42
C PRO A 122 -3.32 0.70 -17.18
N TYR A 123 -3.63 1.63 -18.06
CA TYR A 123 -4.86 2.46 -18.03
C TYR A 123 -5.01 3.39 -16.83
N ALA A 124 -3.94 3.65 -16.08
CA ALA A 124 -4.00 4.59 -14.93
C ALA A 124 -4.44 6.00 -15.34
N GLY A 125 -4.02 6.46 -16.53
CA GLY A 125 -4.43 7.76 -17.06
C GLY A 125 -5.91 7.82 -17.39
N GLU A 126 -6.43 6.82 -18.07
CA GLU A 126 -7.85 6.68 -18.41
C GLU A 126 -8.72 6.59 -17.15
N ALA A 127 -8.31 5.74 -16.22
CA ALA A 127 -9.02 5.56 -14.96
C ALA A 127 -9.07 6.86 -14.16
N LEU A 128 -7.95 7.56 -14.03
CA LEU A 128 -7.92 8.83 -13.30
C LEU A 128 -8.76 9.91 -13.99
N ALA A 129 -8.73 9.99 -15.31
CA ALA A 129 -9.54 10.93 -16.09
C ALA A 129 -11.04 10.68 -15.93
N SER A 130 -11.49 9.42 -15.88
CA SER A 130 -12.90 9.08 -15.69
C SER A 130 -13.45 9.46 -14.33
N LEU A 131 -12.59 9.75 -13.36
CA LEU A 131 -12.98 10.17 -12.01
C LEU A 131 -13.18 11.69 -11.86
N GLU A 132 -12.92 12.50 -12.87
CA GLU A 132 -13.14 13.96 -12.85
C GLU A 132 -14.57 14.36 -12.48
N PRO A 133 -15.66 13.70 -12.97
CA PRO A 133 -17.04 14.08 -12.65
C PRO A 133 -17.43 13.87 -11.19
N PHE A 134 -16.64 13.14 -10.41
CA PHE A 134 -16.92 12.81 -9.02
C PHE A 134 -16.15 13.70 -8.05
N ASP A 135 -16.57 13.72 -6.78
CA ASP A 135 -15.79 14.38 -5.74
C ASP A 135 -14.62 13.48 -5.31
N THR A 136 -13.59 13.46 -6.14
CA THR A 136 -12.45 12.55 -6.01
C THR A 136 -11.31 13.20 -5.24
N TRP A 137 -10.76 12.46 -4.28
CA TRP A 137 -9.61 12.82 -3.46
C TRP A 137 -8.54 11.72 -3.53
N VAL A 138 -7.30 12.11 -3.74
CA VAL A 138 -6.16 11.21 -3.59
C VAL A 138 -5.71 11.23 -2.13
N VAL A 139 -5.66 10.05 -1.50
CA VAL A 139 -5.32 9.89 -0.07
C VAL A 139 -4.24 8.83 0.08
N THR A 140 -3.02 9.24 0.40
CA THR A 140 -1.84 8.36 0.44
C THR A 140 -1.08 8.45 1.76
N ASN A 141 -0.35 7.39 2.12
CA ASN A 141 0.62 7.40 3.22
C ASN A 141 1.89 8.19 2.86
N ALA A 142 2.20 8.35 1.58
CA ALA A 142 3.35 9.12 1.10
C ALA A 142 3.22 10.62 1.40
N HIS A 143 4.28 11.37 1.13
CA HIS A 143 4.23 12.83 1.14
C HIS A 143 3.46 13.37 -0.07
N VAL A 144 2.88 14.55 0.04
CA VAL A 144 2.08 15.18 -1.02
C VAL A 144 2.91 15.44 -2.27
N GLU A 145 4.10 16.03 -2.12
CA GLU A 145 4.91 16.49 -3.26
C GLU A 145 5.38 15.35 -4.18
N PRO A 146 5.88 14.19 -3.68
CA PRO A 146 6.19 13.05 -4.55
C PRO A 146 4.97 12.56 -5.35
N VAL A 147 3.79 12.51 -4.75
CA VAL A 147 2.57 12.05 -5.42
C VAL A 147 2.09 13.08 -6.45
N LYS A 148 2.09 14.38 -6.14
CA LYS A 148 1.82 15.44 -7.13
C LYS A 148 2.80 15.36 -8.32
N ALA A 149 4.08 15.06 -8.07
CA ALA A 149 5.07 14.87 -9.14
C ALA A 149 4.76 13.63 -10.01
N LYS A 150 4.27 12.53 -9.42
CA LYS A 150 3.80 11.35 -10.18
C LYS A 150 2.56 11.68 -11.00
N ILE A 151 1.59 12.38 -10.42
CA ILE A 151 0.38 12.82 -11.14
C ILE A 151 0.75 13.71 -12.33
N ALA A 152 1.67 14.64 -12.16
CA ALA A 152 2.14 15.50 -13.25
C ALA A 152 2.86 14.71 -14.36
N ASP A 153 3.61 13.67 -14.00
CA ASP A 153 4.25 12.78 -14.96
C ASP A 153 3.21 11.92 -15.72
N LEU A 154 2.20 11.39 -15.02
CA LEU A 154 1.08 10.68 -15.64
C LEU A 154 0.30 11.61 -16.58
N ASP A 155 0.03 12.85 -16.17
CA ASP A 155 -0.63 13.89 -16.98
C ASP A 155 0.12 14.13 -18.30
N ALA A 156 1.43 14.28 -18.21
CA ALA A 156 2.28 14.50 -19.38
C ALA A 156 2.29 13.29 -20.35
N ARG A 157 2.18 12.07 -19.83
CA ARG A 157 2.15 10.82 -20.63
C ARG A 157 0.77 10.55 -21.22
N TYR A 158 -0.30 10.86 -20.51
CA TYR A 158 -1.68 10.60 -20.94
C TYR A 158 -2.22 11.72 -21.84
N LYS A 159 -2.48 12.89 -21.29
CA LYS A 159 -2.94 14.08 -21.97
C LYS A 159 -2.71 15.30 -21.08
N ARG A 160 -1.81 16.17 -21.49
CA ARG A 160 -1.43 17.35 -20.72
C ARG A 160 -2.67 18.17 -20.28
N GLY A 161 -2.76 18.42 -18.99
CA GLY A 161 -3.85 19.17 -18.34
C GLY A 161 -5.06 18.33 -17.96
N ALA A 162 -5.07 17.02 -18.24
CA ALA A 162 -6.19 16.13 -17.93
C ALA A 162 -6.46 16.02 -16.42
N PHE A 163 -5.44 16.21 -15.58
CA PHE A 163 -5.57 16.05 -14.12
C PHE A 163 -5.47 17.36 -13.34
N SER A 164 -5.61 18.52 -14.01
CA SER A 164 -5.61 19.85 -13.38
C SER A 164 -6.73 20.02 -12.34
N TRP A 165 -7.83 19.29 -12.48
CA TRP A 165 -8.96 19.29 -11.56
C TRP A 165 -8.62 18.70 -10.16
N LEU A 166 -7.58 17.87 -10.05
CA LEU A 166 -7.12 17.35 -8.77
C LEU A 166 -6.56 18.45 -7.86
N GLY A 167 -5.82 19.44 -8.40
CA GLY A 167 -5.34 20.59 -7.67
C GLY A 167 -4.87 20.32 -6.25
N GLU A 168 -5.63 20.83 -5.26
CA GLU A 168 -5.38 20.60 -3.83
C GLU A 168 -6.05 19.34 -3.26
N LYS A 169 -6.67 18.51 -4.09
CA LYS A 169 -7.34 17.26 -3.68
C LYS A 169 -6.38 16.08 -3.47
N VAL A 170 -5.12 16.36 -3.15
CA VAL A 170 -4.10 15.35 -2.82
C VAL A 170 -3.73 15.49 -1.35
N ILE A 171 -4.00 14.46 -0.55
CA ILE A 171 -3.74 14.41 0.88
C ILE A 171 -2.70 13.33 1.16
N GLY A 172 -1.50 13.75 1.55
CA GLY A 172 -0.44 12.86 1.97
C GLY A 172 -0.42 12.64 3.48
N ARG A 173 0.46 11.73 3.93
CA ARG A 173 0.62 11.37 5.33
C ARG A 173 -0.70 10.99 6.00
N ALA A 174 -1.52 10.21 5.30
CA ALA A 174 -2.82 9.76 5.80
C ALA A 174 -2.72 8.87 7.05
N ASN A 175 -1.51 8.40 7.38
CA ASN A 175 -1.22 7.56 8.54
C ASN A 175 -2.16 6.35 8.65
N LYS A 176 -2.48 5.74 7.51
CA LYS A 176 -3.38 4.57 7.44
C LYS A 176 -2.86 3.38 8.27
N HIS A 177 -1.56 3.32 8.55
CA HIS A 177 -0.92 2.30 9.36
C HIS A 177 -1.06 2.50 10.87
N VAL A 178 -1.48 3.69 11.32
CA VAL A 178 -1.61 4.00 12.76
C VAL A 178 -2.88 3.37 13.32
N VAL A 179 -2.71 2.44 14.25
CA VAL A 179 -3.80 1.71 14.93
C VAL A 179 -3.81 2.08 16.41
N GLU A 180 -4.99 2.29 16.96
CA GLU A 180 -5.23 2.55 18.37
C GLU A 180 -6.41 1.75 18.91
N ASP A 181 -6.41 1.46 20.21
CA ASP A 181 -7.47 0.64 20.83
C ASP A 181 -8.64 1.47 21.42
N ARG A 182 -8.59 2.81 21.28
CA ARG A 182 -9.48 3.74 21.99
C ARG A 182 -10.90 3.89 21.42
N GLU A 183 -11.14 3.47 20.18
CA GLU A 183 -12.46 3.64 19.55
C GLU A 183 -13.40 2.49 19.92
N LEU A 184 -14.48 2.80 20.65
CA LEU A 184 -15.43 1.82 21.14
C LEU A 184 -16.62 1.55 20.19
N ASP A 185 -16.87 2.43 19.24
CA ASP A 185 -17.98 2.34 18.29
C ASP A 185 -17.67 1.53 17.00
N LEU A 186 -16.42 1.05 16.87
CA LEU A 186 -15.96 0.17 15.80
C LEU A 186 -15.38 -1.12 16.38
N PRO A 187 -15.51 -2.26 15.67
CA PRO A 187 -14.77 -3.46 16.02
C PRO A 187 -13.27 -3.17 16.03
N ALA A 188 -12.54 -3.75 16.97
CA ALA A 188 -11.07 -3.60 17.00
C ALA A 188 -10.41 -4.37 15.84
N GLU A 189 -11.03 -5.49 15.47
CA GLU A 189 -10.48 -6.51 14.61
C GLU A 189 -11.52 -7.03 13.62
N LEU A 190 -11.03 -7.42 12.45
CA LEU A 190 -11.78 -8.14 11.43
C LEU A 190 -11.05 -9.45 11.14
N ARG A 191 -11.79 -10.57 11.10
CA ARG A 191 -11.21 -11.88 10.78
C ARG A 191 -11.50 -12.24 9.33
N LEU A 192 -10.45 -12.50 8.58
CA LEU A 192 -10.53 -12.94 7.20
C LEU A 192 -10.27 -14.46 7.13
N PRO A 193 -11.12 -15.24 6.45
CA PRO A 193 -10.84 -16.64 6.17
C PRO A 193 -9.50 -16.79 5.45
N GLY A 194 -8.63 -17.67 5.92
CA GLY A 194 -7.29 -17.90 5.35
C GLY A 194 -6.17 -17.04 5.92
N LEU A 195 -6.48 -16.07 6.81
CA LEU A 195 -5.48 -15.31 7.54
C LEU A 195 -5.54 -15.66 9.04
N ALA A 196 -4.45 -16.19 9.63
CA ALA A 196 -4.43 -16.65 11.01
C ALA A 196 -4.53 -15.50 12.04
N ARG A 197 -3.97 -14.32 11.71
CA ARG A 197 -4.08 -13.13 12.55
C ARG A 197 -5.30 -12.28 12.17
N PRO A 198 -5.82 -11.44 13.10
CA PRO A 198 -6.84 -10.48 12.73
C PRO A 198 -6.28 -9.31 11.92
N VAL A 199 -7.14 -8.66 11.14
CA VAL A 199 -6.92 -7.35 10.54
C VAL A 199 -7.34 -6.29 11.54
N LEU A 200 -6.47 -5.32 11.79
CA LEU A 200 -6.70 -4.24 12.76
C LEU A 200 -7.45 -3.08 12.08
N VAL A 201 -8.63 -2.74 12.58
CA VAL A 201 -9.55 -1.81 11.91
C VAL A 201 -9.51 -0.41 12.52
N ARG A 202 -9.25 -0.27 13.82
CA ARG A 202 -9.28 1.02 14.53
C ARG A 202 -8.12 1.93 14.14
N ARG A 203 -8.31 2.74 13.12
CA ARG A 203 -7.33 3.65 12.50
C ARG A 203 -7.81 5.10 12.61
N PRO A 204 -7.63 5.75 13.78
CA PRO A 204 -8.28 7.02 14.11
C PRO A 204 -7.91 8.16 13.15
N HIS A 205 -6.64 8.26 12.74
CA HIS A 205 -6.21 9.29 11.79
C HIS A 205 -6.89 9.12 10.43
N TYR A 206 -6.93 7.90 9.91
CA TYR A 206 -7.55 7.61 8.63
C TYR A 206 -9.08 7.78 8.71
N ARG A 207 -9.71 7.34 9.82
CA ARG A 207 -11.14 7.56 10.07
C ARG A 207 -11.50 9.03 10.03
N SER A 208 -10.83 9.87 10.82
CA SER A 208 -11.09 11.31 10.86
C SER A 208 -10.93 11.97 9.50
N LEU A 209 -9.98 11.49 8.68
CA LEU A 209 -9.81 11.95 7.31
C LEU A 209 -11.00 11.57 6.44
N LEU A 210 -11.41 10.30 6.45
CA LEU A 210 -12.57 9.82 5.69
C LEU A 210 -13.86 10.53 6.09
N GLU A 211 -14.11 10.73 7.39
CA GLU A 211 -15.27 11.47 7.92
C GLU A 211 -15.29 12.92 7.41
N ARG A 212 -14.14 13.59 7.41
CA ARG A 212 -14.00 14.96 6.88
C ARG A 212 -14.32 15.02 5.38
N LEU A 213 -13.84 14.07 4.58
CA LEU A 213 -14.07 14.02 3.14
C LEU A 213 -15.53 13.68 2.82
N ARG A 214 -16.11 12.76 3.58
CA ARG A 214 -17.51 12.39 3.46
C ARG A 214 -18.45 13.54 3.78
N GLY A 215 -18.15 14.33 4.81
CA GLY A 215 -19.07 15.33 5.35
C GLY A 215 -20.36 14.67 5.83
N ASP A 216 -21.52 15.22 5.42
CA ASP A 216 -22.86 14.72 5.81
C ASP A 216 -23.39 13.62 4.87
N ALA A 217 -22.63 13.24 3.83
CA ALA A 217 -23.06 12.16 2.92
C ALA A 217 -23.09 10.82 3.64
N PRO A 218 -24.05 9.91 3.35
CA PRO A 218 -24.02 8.55 3.89
C PRO A 218 -22.82 7.76 3.35
N TRP A 219 -22.37 6.75 4.11
CA TRP A 219 -21.20 5.95 3.73
C TRP A 219 -21.38 5.21 2.38
N GLU A 220 -22.60 4.86 2.04
CA GLU A 220 -22.96 4.23 0.77
C GLU A 220 -22.69 5.11 -0.46
N GLN A 221 -22.45 6.40 -0.27
CA GLN A 221 -22.03 7.32 -1.35
C GLN A 221 -20.51 7.49 -1.44
N VAL A 222 -19.76 6.82 -0.57
CA VAL A 222 -18.31 6.83 -0.54
C VAL A 222 -17.78 5.55 -1.17
N THR A 223 -16.90 5.70 -2.15
CA THR A 223 -16.14 4.59 -2.74
C THR A 223 -14.67 4.80 -2.44
N VAL A 224 -14.02 3.81 -1.81
CA VAL A 224 -12.59 3.83 -1.52
C VAL A 224 -11.89 2.84 -2.44
N VAL A 225 -10.88 3.30 -3.16
CA VAL A 225 -10.08 2.50 -4.09
C VAL A 225 -8.66 2.38 -3.56
N GLY A 226 -8.13 1.18 -3.47
CA GLY A 226 -6.77 0.92 -2.99
C GLY A 226 -6.28 -0.46 -3.42
N ASP A 227 -4.99 -0.73 -3.27
CA ASP A 227 -4.38 -2.03 -3.59
C ASP A 227 -4.08 -2.87 -2.34
N ILE A 228 -4.08 -2.28 -1.15
CA ILE A 228 -3.82 -2.97 0.12
C ILE A 228 -5.08 -2.96 0.99
N PHE A 229 -5.75 -4.13 1.08
CA PHE A 229 -7.00 -4.24 1.85
C PHE A 229 -6.86 -3.74 3.29
N GLU A 230 -5.83 -4.17 4.00
CA GLU A 230 -5.67 -3.85 5.43
C GLU A 230 -5.43 -2.35 5.67
N LEU A 231 -4.71 -1.66 4.79
CA LEU A 231 -4.41 -0.23 4.95
C LEU A 231 -5.53 0.67 4.43
N ASP A 232 -6.05 0.34 3.25
CA ASP A 232 -6.91 1.24 2.50
C ASP A 232 -8.40 0.95 2.70
N LEU A 233 -8.77 -0.33 2.77
CA LEU A 233 -10.14 -0.78 2.51
C LEU A 233 -10.85 -1.36 3.73
N ALA A 234 -10.12 -1.96 4.68
CA ALA A 234 -10.75 -2.63 5.82
C ALA A 234 -11.58 -1.67 6.70
N LEU A 235 -11.04 -0.50 7.03
CA LEU A 235 -11.76 0.51 7.80
C LEU A 235 -12.98 1.07 7.04
N PRO A 236 -12.87 1.60 5.81
CA PRO A 236 -14.03 2.13 5.11
C PRO A 236 -15.11 1.08 4.86
N LEU A 237 -14.76 -0.18 4.63
CA LEU A 237 -15.72 -1.27 4.49
C LEU A 237 -16.55 -1.45 5.77
N VAL A 238 -15.91 -1.45 6.94
CA VAL A 238 -16.60 -1.55 8.25
C VAL A 238 -17.46 -0.32 8.53
N LEU A 239 -17.07 0.85 8.02
CA LEU A 239 -17.89 2.06 8.11
C LEU A 239 -19.11 2.05 7.18
N GLY A 240 -19.17 1.14 6.22
CA GLY A 240 -20.28 0.99 5.29
C GLY A 240 -20.05 1.59 3.90
N ALA A 241 -18.83 2.00 3.59
CA ALA A 241 -18.46 2.47 2.26
C ALA A 241 -18.33 1.31 1.26
N HIS A 242 -18.44 1.62 -0.03
CA HIS A 242 -17.99 0.71 -1.09
C HIS A 242 -16.48 0.71 -1.16
N VAL A 243 -15.89 -0.46 -1.39
CA VAL A 243 -14.44 -0.60 -1.52
C VAL A 243 -14.08 -1.31 -2.80
N VAL A 244 -13.02 -0.83 -3.45
CA VAL A 244 -12.49 -1.40 -4.69
C VAL A 244 -11.05 -1.82 -4.44
N LEU A 245 -10.79 -3.13 -4.44
CA LEU A 245 -9.45 -3.69 -4.37
C LEU A 245 -8.88 -3.78 -5.78
N ALA A 246 -7.96 -2.89 -6.09
CA ALA A 246 -7.20 -2.88 -7.34
C ALA A 246 -6.07 -3.93 -7.25
N ALA A 247 -6.41 -5.18 -7.46
CA ALA A 247 -5.53 -6.31 -7.25
C ALA A 247 -4.33 -6.34 -8.21
N ASN A 248 -3.23 -6.90 -7.72
CA ASN A 248 -2.01 -7.17 -8.48
C ASN A 248 -1.49 -8.59 -8.17
N ALA A 249 -0.33 -8.96 -8.70
CA ALA A 249 0.25 -10.29 -8.50
C ALA A 249 0.57 -10.63 -7.03
N PHE A 250 0.78 -9.63 -6.18
CA PHE A 250 1.11 -9.78 -4.76
C PHE A 250 -0.09 -9.62 -3.83
N THR A 251 -1.27 -9.30 -4.37
CA THR A 251 -2.50 -9.23 -3.58
C THR A 251 -2.86 -10.62 -3.04
N PRO A 252 -2.91 -10.79 -1.70
CA PRO A 252 -3.14 -12.09 -1.08
C PRO A 252 -4.49 -12.71 -1.45
N THR A 253 -4.51 -14.04 -1.55
CA THR A 253 -5.74 -14.77 -1.93
C THR A 253 -6.89 -14.58 -0.94
N TRP A 254 -6.59 -14.43 0.37
CA TRP A 254 -7.60 -14.18 1.39
C TRP A 254 -8.23 -12.77 1.26
N GLU A 255 -7.45 -11.75 0.85
CA GLU A 255 -7.98 -10.41 0.59
C GLU A 255 -8.90 -10.41 -0.63
N ARG A 256 -8.44 -11.03 -1.74
CA ARG A 256 -9.24 -11.22 -2.96
C ARG A 256 -10.56 -11.92 -2.67
N ALA A 257 -10.50 -13.06 -1.96
CA ALA A 257 -11.69 -13.84 -1.63
C ALA A 257 -12.66 -13.07 -0.72
N TYR A 258 -12.12 -12.38 0.29
CA TYR A 258 -12.94 -11.62 1.23
C TYR A 258 -13.66 -10.45 0.56
N VAL A 259 -12.92 -9.66 -0.23
CA VAL A 259 -13.49 -8.50 -0.93
C VAL A 259 -14.51 -8.94 -1.98
N ALA A 260 -14.20 -9.98 -2.77
CA ALA A 260 -15.13 -10.48 -3.80
C ALA A 260 -16.42 -11.08 -3.21
N ALA A 261 -16.39 -11.58 -1.98
CA ALA A 261 -17.59 -12.14 -1.30
C ALA A 261 -18.43 -11.10 -0.55
N HIS A 262 -17.91 -9.88 -0.37
CA HIS A 262 -18.61 -8.84 0.40
C HIS A 262 -19.54 -8.00 -0.50
N GLU A 263 -20.76 -7.72 -0.05
CA GLU A 263 -21.78 -6.99 -0.83
C GLU A 263 -21.34 -5.59 -1.33
N ARG A 264 -20.45 -4.93 -0.58
CA ARG A 264 -19.85 -3.61 -0.91
C ARG A 264 -18.41 -3.71 -1.35
N GLY A 265 -17.91 -4.92 -1.58
CA GLY A 265 -16.58 -5.19 -2.04
C GLY A 265 -16.53 -5.40 -3.56
N HIS A 266 -15.55 -4.79 -4.22
CA HIS A 266 -15.33 -4.95 -5.65
C HIS A 266 -13.85 -5.31 -5.87
N LEU A 267 -13.61 -6.41 -6.57
CA LEU A 267 -12.26 -6.85 -6.95
C LEU A 267 -12.05 -6.54 -8.43
N ILE A 268 -11.00 -5.78 -8.75
CA ILE A 268 -10.63 -5.43 -10.12
C ILE A 268 -9.15 -5.70 -10.38
N GLU A 269 -8.82 -6.00 -11.62
CA GLU A 269 -7.45 -6.04 -12.16
C GLU A 269 -7.24 -4.97 -13.23
N ASP A 270 -8.31 -4.53 -13.87
CA ASP A 270 -8.32 -3.44 -14.84
C ASP A 270 -8.87 -2.16 -14.21
N LEU A 271 -8.03 -1.13 -14.15
CA LEU A 271 -8.40 0.15 -13.53
C LEU A 271 -9.58 0.86 -14.20
N ARG A 272 -9.89 0.56 -15.46
CA ARG A 272 -11.03 1.12 -16.19
C ARG A 272 -12.38 0.70 -15.60
N GLU A 273 -12.42 -0.35 -14.80
CA GLU A 273 -13.65 -0.80 -14.14
C GLU A 273 -14.11 0.14 -13.00
N ILE A 274 -13.22 1.01 -12.48
CA ILE A 274 -13.49 1.88 -11.33
C ILE A 274 -14.70 2.77 -11.58
N GLU A 275 -14.77 3.43 -12.73
CA GLU A 275 -15.88 4.35 -13.08
C GLU A 275 -17.24 3.64 -13.02
N GLY A 276 -17.34 2.46 -13.63
CA GLY A 276 -18.57 1.68 -13.65
C GLY A 276 -19.03 1.24 -12.26
N ILE A 277 -18.11 1.05 -11.31
CA ILE A 277 -18.42 0.73 -9.90
C ILE A 277 -18.92 1.98 -9.17
N VAL A 278 -18.24 3.12 -9.35
CA VAL A 278 -18.64 4.40 -8.73
C VAL A 278 -20.03 4.85 -9.20
N LEU A 279 -20.44 4.52 -10.42
CA LEU A 279 -21.74 4.88 -10.98
C LEU A 279 -22.92 4.08 -10.45
N ARG A 280 -22.70 2.91 -9.85
CA ARG A 280 -23.73 2.05 -9.24
C ARG A 280 -24.23 2.60 -7.90
#